data_09641cc9f4651b7f31f7a3e68d01571b
#
_entry.id   09641cc9f4651b7f31f7a3e68d01571b
#
_cell.length_a   1.000
_cell.length_b   1.000
_cell.length_c   1.000
_cell.angle_alpha   90.00
_cell.angle_beta   90.00
_cell.angle_gamma   90.00
#
_symmetry.space_group_name_H-M   'P 1'
#
loop_
_entity.id
_entity.type
_entity.pdbx_description
1 polymer ?
#
loop_
_entity_poly.entity_id
_entity_poly.type
_entity_poly.pdbx_seq_one_letter_code
_entity_poly.pdbx_strand_id
1 'polypeptide(L)'
;QDFEKERLKELNNKPAFFNDHERLTLIALGDLIIPKDEVSGSASDAKVIDFIDFIVKDIPEHQVPLRGGLKWLDLQCLNRYGKSFTASAANQQLEILEEIAYPTKVKPEMHQGAVFFSRLRNLVATGFYTSQIGIKDIGYVGNVPGRWEGVPADVLKQYNLTQVKYGV
;
A
#
# COMPACT_ATOMS: atom_id res chain seq x y z
N GLN A 1 15.44 -11.82 19.81
CA GLN A 1 14.06 -11.63 20.34
C GLN A 1 13.96 -10.44 21.30
N ASP A 2 14.91 -10.22 22.22
CA ASP A 2 14.81 -9.09 23.18
C ASP A 2 15.19 -7.77 22.54
N PHE A 3 16.17 -7.74 21.66
CA PHE A 3 16.55 -6.56 20.86
C PHE A 3 15.40 -6.05 19.98
N GLU A 4 14.64 -6.94 19.35
CA GLU A 4 13.48 -6.56 18.54
C GLU A 4 12.36 -5.95 19.39
N LYS A 5 12.13 -6.47 20.59
CA LYS A 5 11.13 -5.91 21.50
C LYS A 5 11.52 -4.52 22.01
N GLU A 6 12.80 -4.29 22.27
CA GLU A 6 13.32 -2.97 22.67
C GLU A 6 13.17 -1.97 21.50
N ARG A 7 13.59 -2.36 20.28
CA ARG A 7 13.41 -1.55 19.08
C ARG A 7 11.93 -1.16 18.84
N LEU A 8 11.02 -2.11 18.96
CA LEU A 8 9.58 -1.85 18.84
C LEU A 8 9.08 -0.86 19.91
N LYS A 9 9.55 -0.98 21.16
CA LYS A 9 9.21 -0.02 22.21
C LYS A 9 9.72 1.37 21.89
N GLU A 10 10.97 1.50 21.43
CA GLU A 10 11.54 2.78 21.03
C GLU A 10 10.76 3.43 19.90
N LEU A 11 10.42 2.67 18.85
CA LEU A 11 9.65 3.17 17.69
C LEU A 11 8.24 3.61 18.08
N ASN A 12 7.58 2.84 18.94
CA ASN A 12 6.24 3.18 19.43
C ASN A 12 6.24 4.41 20.36
N ASN A 13 7.33 4.66 21.08
CA ASN A 13 7.47 5.83 21.94
C ASN A 13 7.87 7.11 21.20
N LYS A 14 8.34 7.00 19.95
CA LYS A 14 8.60 8.18 19.12
C LYS A 14 7.29 8.88 18.75
N PRO A 15 7.25 10.22 18.76
CA PRO A 15 6.08 10.95 18.29
C PRO A 15 5.76 10.61 16.83
N ALA A 16 4.54 10.88 16.41
CA ALA A 16 4.16 10.74 15.01
C ALA A 16 5.09 11.56 14.11
N PHE A 17 5.51 10.96 13.00
CA PHE A 17 6.38 11.65 12.06
C PHE A 17 5.62 12.66 11.21
N PHE A 18 4.43 12.28 10.73
CA PHE A 18 3.58 13.15 9.93
C PHE A 18 2.74 14.07 10.82
N ASN A 19 2.63 15.33 10.43
CA ASN A 19 1.70 16.27 11.04
C ASN A 19 0.25 15.95 10.61
N ASP A 20 -0.73 16.65 11.20
CA ASP A 20 -2.16 16.40 10.96
C ASP A 20 -2.55 16.58 9.48
N HIS A 21 -2.03 17.61 8.82
CA HIS A 21 -2.29 17.85 7.40
C HIS A 21 -1.70 16.75 6.51
N GLU A 22 -0.45 16.35 6.77
CA GLU A 22 0.22 15.26 6.07
C GLU A 22 -0.54 13.94 6.27
N ARG A 23 -1.01 13.66 7.49
CA ARG A 23 -1.83 12.47 7.78
C ARG A 23 -3.15 12.48 7.03
N LEU A 24 -3.89 13.59 7.02
CA LEU A 24 -5.13 13.72 6.26
C LEU A 24 -4.91 13.51 4.76
N THR A 25 -3.81 14.04 4.22
CA THR A 25 -3.46 13.82 2.82
C THR A 25 -3.12 12.35 2.54
N LEU A 26 -2.39 11.68 3.44
CA LEU A 26 -2.09 10.24 3.33
C LEU A 26 -3.36 9.38 3.43
N ILE A 27 -4.30 9.73 4.30
CA ILE A 27 -5.60 9.06 4.41
C ILE A 27 -6.35 9.15 3.08
N ALA A 28 -6.49 10.36 2.54
CA ALA A 28 -7.16 10.56 1.26
C ALA A 28 -6.49 9.79 0.11
N LEU A 29 -5.16 9.83 0.04
CA LEU A 29 -4.39 9.07 -0.96
C LEU A 29 -4.52 7.56 -0.76
N GLY A 30 -4.45 7.08 0.48
CA GLY A 30 -4.61 5.67 0.80
C GLY A 30 -5.95 5.11 0.33
N ASP A 31 -7.03 5.83 0.62
CA ASP A 31 -8.38 5.43 0.25
C ASP A 31 -8.67 5.59 -1.26
N LEU A 32 -7.93 6.47 -1.96
CA LEU A 32 -7.97 6.53 -3.42
C LEU A 32 -7.19 5.38 -4.07
N ILE A 33 -6.13 4.88 -3.43
CA ILE A 33 -5.33 3.74 -3.92
C ILE A 33 -6.02 2.40 -3.64
N ILE A 34 -6.56 2.23 -2.43
CA ILE A 34 -7.34 1.04 -2.03
C ILE A 34 -8.64 1.53 -1.38
N PRO A 35 -9.66 1.77 -2.19
CA PRO A 35 -10.97 2.18 -1.70
C PRO A 35 -11.70 1.01 -1.05
N LYS A 36 -12.65 1.33 -0.19
CA LYS A 36 -13.60 0.34 0.32
C LYS A 36 -14.49 -0.17 -0.80
N ASP A 37 -14.70 -1.47 -0.84
CA ASP A 37 -15.63 -2.13 -1.76
C ASP A 37 -16.59 -3.07 -1.02
N GLU A 38 -17.27 -3.96 -1.75
CA GLU A 38 -18.22 -4.92 -1.20
C GLU A 38 -17.55 -6.08 -0.45
N VAL A 39 -16.26 -6.32 -0.68
CA VAL A 39 -15.49 -7.45 -0.15
C VAL A 39 -14.64 -7.03 1.04
N SER A 40 -13.99 -5.86 0.96
CA SER A 40 -13.05 -5.39 1.97
C SER A 40 -13.21 -3.93 2.36
N GLY A 41 -12.62 -3.57 3.50
CA GLY A 41 -12.48 -2.17 3.92
C GLY A 41 -11.42 -1.42 3.12
N SER A 42 -11.38 -0.09 3.31
CA SER A 42 -10.37 0.78 2.69
C SER A 42 -8.99 0.67 3.35
N ALA A 43 -8.00 1.36 2.78
CA ALA A 43 -6.69 1.53 3.40
C ALA A 43 -6.78 2.16 4.80
N SER A 44 -7.69 3.10 5.01
CA SER A 44 -7.94 3.70 6.34
C SER A 44 -8.52 2.69 7.32
N ASP A 45 -9.48 1.86 6.91
CA ASP A 45 -10.06 0.81 7.73
C ASP A 45 -8.99 -0.20 8.19
N ALA A 46 -8.01 -0.47 7.34
CA ALA A 46 -6.86 -1.33 7.61
C ALA A 46 -5.73 -0.65 8.41
N LYS A 47 -5.89 0.62 8.83
CA LYS A 47 -4.88 1.43 9.56
C LYS A 47 -3.54 1.56 8.84
N VAL A 48 -3.58 1.60 7.51
CA VAL A 48 -2.37 1.67 6.67
C VAL A 48 -1.54 2.91 6.97
N ILE A 49 -2.17 4.03 7.36
CA ILE A 49 -1.44 5.26 7.65
C ILE A 49 -0.61 5.16 8.93
N ASP A 50 -1.10 4.42 9.93
CA ASP A 50 -0.33 4.14 11.15
C ASP A 50 0.86 3.23 10.82
N PHE A 51 0.67 2.25 9.93
CA PHE A 51 1.77 1.43 9.41
C PHE A 51 2.82 2.29 8.67
N ILE A 52 2.40 3.23 7.81
CA ILE A 52 3.33 4.11 7.10
C ILE A 52 4.08 5.01 8.08
N ASP A 53 3.42 5.58 9.08
CA ASP A 53 4.06 6.39 10.13
C ASP A 53 5.08 5.58 10.93
N PHE A 54 4.79 4.30 11.21
CA PHE A 54 5.72 3.38 11.84
C PHE A 54 6.94 3.12 10.94
N ILE A 55 6.71 2.77 9.66
CA ILE A 55 7.79 2.44 8.70
C ILE A 55 8.75 3.62 8.50
N VAL A 56 8.27 4.84 8.39
CA VAL A 56 9.15 6.01 8.21
C VAL A 56 10.01 6.32 9.44
N LYS A 57 9.59 5.89 10.63
CA LYS A 57 10.40 5.97 11.86
C LYS A 57 11.44 4.86 11.93
N ASP A 58 11.14 3.69 11.38
CA ASP A 58 12.02 2.53 11.33
C ASP A 58 13.04 2.60 10.18
N ILE A 59 12.61 3.11 9.02
CA ILE A 59 13.40 3.24 7.78
C ILE A 59 13.42 4.72 7.36
N PRO A 60 14.35 5.54 7.89
CA PRO A 60 14.38 6.99 7.67
C PRO A 60 14.54 7.43 6.21
N GLU A 61 15.02 6.55 5.33
CA GLU A 61 15.12 6.84 3.90
C GLU A 61 13.77 7.15 3.23
N HIS A 62 12.66 6.77 3.85
CA HIS A 62 11.32 7.13 3.38
C HIS A 62 10.88 8.54 3.78
N GLN A 63 11.49 9.16 4.80
CA GLN A 63 11.03 10.43 5.38
C GLN A 63 11.03 11.57 4.37
N VAL A 64 12.18 11.86 3.77
CA VAL A 64 12.34 12.98 2.82
C VAL A 64 11.50 12.76 1.55
N PRO A 65 11.54 11.59 0.88
CA PRO A 65 10.73 11.35 -0.30
C PRO A 65 9.21 11.46 -0.07
N LEU A 66 8.71 10.96 1.06
CA LEU A 66 7.27 11.03 1.34
C LEU A 66 6.84 12.46 1.68
N ARG A 67 7.54 13.14 2.60
CA ARG A 67 7.21 14.53 2.96
C ARG A 67 7.36 15.48 1.78
N GLY A 68 8.43 15.31 0.99
CA GLY A 68 8.65 16.07 -0.25
C GLY A 68 7.55 15.83 -1.28
N GLY A 69 7.11 14.59 -1.44
CA GLY A 69 6.02 14.23 -2.34
C GLY A 69 4.67 14.80 -1.92
N LEU A 70 4.33 14.74 -0.63
CA LEU A 70 3.11 15.35 -0.10
C LEU A 70 3.11 16.88 -0.35
N LYS A 71 4.24 17.53 -0.10
CA LYS A 71 4.41 18.97 -0.36
C LYS A 71 4.28 19.30 -1.84
N TRP A 72 4.90 18.49 -2.70
CA TRP A 72 4.80 18.61 -4.16
C TRP A 72 3.34 18.51 -4.62
N LEU A 73 2.60 17.53 -4.09
CA LEU A 73 1.20 17.31 -4.44
C LEU A 73 0.33 18.52 -4.06
N ASP A 74 0.49 19.04 -2.85
CA ASP A 74 -0.19 20.27 -2.42
C ASP A 74 0.13 21.46 -3.31
N LEU A 75 1.40 21.63 -3.71
CA LEU A 75 1.80 22.70 -4.63
C LEU A 75 1.17 22.56 -6.01
N GLN A 76 1.06 21.33 -6.55
CA GLN A 76 0.34 21.09 -7.82
C GLN A 76 -1.13 21.51 -7.71
N CYS A 77 -1.81 21.10 -6.63
CA CYS A 77 -3.19 21.49 -6.40
C CYS A 77 -3.35 23.01 -6.19
N LEU A 78 -2.47 23.61 -5.42
CA LEU A 78 -2.49 25.05 -5.18
C LEU A 78 -2.32 25.85 -6.49
N ASN A 79 -1.37 25.44 -7.33
CA ASN A 79 -1.10 26.11 -8.60
C ASN A 79 -2.25 25.98 -9.61
N ARG A 80 -2.95 24.84 -9.63
CA ARG A 80 -4.02 24.56 -10.59
C ARG A 80 -5.38 25.04 -10.10
N TYR A 81 -5.67 24.85 -8.79
CA TYR A 81 -7.02 24.98 -8.23
C TYR A 81 -7.11 25.98 -7.08
N GLY A 82 -5.98 26.56 -6.64
CA GLY A 82 -5.93 27.52 -5.52
C GLY A 82 -6.21 26.87 -4.14
N LYS A 83 -6.11 25.54 -4.01
CA LYS A 83 -6.42 24.78 -2.79
C LYS A 83 -5.39 23.68 -2.55
N SER A 84 -5.29 23.18 -1.29
CA SER A 84 -4.52 21.98 -0.98
C SER A 84 -5.16 20.74 -1.59
N PHE A 85 -4.44 19.62 -1.66
CA PHE A 85 -4.98 18.37 -2.19
C PHE A 85 -6.25 17.92 -1.47
N THR A 86 -6.26 17.92 -0.14
CA THR A 86 -7.44 17.52 0.66
C THR A 86 -8.63 18.47 0.53
N ALA A 87 -8.40 19.73 0.19
CA ALA A 87 -9.44 20.72 -0.03
C ALA A 87 -9.94 20.78 -1.49
N SER A 88 -9.27 20.09 -2.41
CA SER A 88 -9.66 19.99 -3.81
C SER A 88 -10.83 19.03 -4.01
N ALA A 89 -11.62 19.24 -5.06
CA ALA A 89 -12.71 18.33 -5.38
C ALA A 89 -12.18 16.95 -5.83
N ALA A 90 -12.98 15.89 -5.66
CA ALA A 90 -12.55 14.52 -5.97
C ALA A 90 -12.07 14.33 -7.42
N ASN A 91 -12.74 14.97 -8.40
CA ASN A 91 -12.31 14.94 -9.78
C ASN A 91 -10.95 15.63 -10.00
N GLN A 92 -10.66 16.72 -9.26
CA GLN A 92 -9.38 17.43 -9.33
C GLN A 92 -8.25 16.60 -8.70
N GLN A 93 -8.54 15.89 -7.60
CA GLN A 93 -7.60 14.95 -7.00
C GLN A 93 -7.24 13.83 -7.96
N LEU A 94 -8.25 13.21 -8.59
CA LEU A 94 -8.06 12.13 -9.55
C LEU A 94 -7.28 12.59 -10.77
N GLU A 95 -7.57 13.78 -11.33
CA GLU A 95 -6.87 14.35 -12.49
C GLU A 95 -5.34 14.40 -12.26
N ILE A 96 -4.89 14.91 -11.10
CA ILE A 96 -3.46 14.94 -10.77
C ILE A 96 -2.89 13.54 -10.58
N LEU A 97 -3.63 12.64 -9.91
CA LEU A 97 -3.15 11.28 -9.68
C LEU A 97 -3.04 10.46 -10.96
N GLU A 98 -3.95 10.63 -11.91
CA GLU A 98 -3.87 9.99 -13.24
C GLU A 98 -2.63 10.39 -14.02
N GLU A 99 -2.20 11.66 -13.91
CA GLU A 99 -0.97 12.12 -14.56
C GLU A 99 0.31 11.48 -14.00
N ILE A 100 0.30 10.99 -12.76
CA ILE A 100 1.47 10.44 -12.07
C ILE A 100 1.37 8.93 -11.77
N ALA A 101 0.21 8.31 -12.02
CA ALA A 101 -0.02 6.91 -11.68
C ALA A 101 0.80 5.92 -12.52
N TYR A 102 1.18 6.31 -13.74
CA TYR A 102 1.85 5.45 -14.71
C TYR A 102 3.24 5.97 -15.06
N PRO A 103 4.32 5.54 -14.37
CA PRO A 103 5.69 6.08 -14.54
C PRO A 103 6.21 6.06 -15.98
N THR A 104 5.77 5.12 -16.81
CA THR A 104 6.17 4.98 -18.22
C THR A 104 5.51 6.00 -19.15
N LYS A 105 4.44 6.66 -18.71
CA LYS A 105 3.65 7.61 -19.50
C LYS A 105 3.71 9.03 -18.95
N VAL A 106 4.44 9.23 -17.84
CA VAL A 106 4.50 10.51 -17.13
C VAL A 106 5.28 11.55 -17.94
N LYS A 107 4.79 12.77 -17.93
CA LYS A 107 5.52 13.91 -18.50
C LYS A 107 6.76 14.26 -17.65
N PRO A 108 7.85 14.76 -18.26
CA PRO A 108 9.09 15.05 -17.53
C PRO A 108 8.89 15.94 -16.30
N GLU A 109 8.06 16.96 -16.39
CA GLU A 109 7.73 17.90 -15.30
C GLU A 109 6.98 17.25 -14.13
N MET A 110 6.31 16.12 -14.37
CA MET A 110 5.54 15.37 -13.37
C MET A 110 6.32 14.17 -12.80
N HIS A 111 7.55 13.95 -13.25
CA HIS A 111 8.34 12.78 -12.88
C HIS A 111 8.53 12.63 -11.37
N GLN A 112 8.77 13.71 -10.64
CA GLN A 112 8.89 13.68 -9.16
C GLN A 112 7.61 13.16 -8.50
N GLY A 113 6.44 13.60 -9.00
CA GLY A 113 5.15 13.08 -8.53
C GLY A 113 4.99 11.59 -8.78
N ALA A 114 5.39 11.09 -9.94
CA ALA A 114 5.30 9.66 -10.27
C ALA A 114 6.22 8.81 -9.39
N VAL A 115 7.42 9.27 -9.07
CA VAL A 115 8.34 8.59 -8.14
C VAL A 115 7.73 8.55 -6.73
N PHE A 116 7.20 9.67 -6.25
CA PHE A 116 6.50 9.76 -4.97
C PHE A 116 5.30 8.79 -4.93
N PHE A 117 4.41 8.88 -5.93
CA PHE A 117 3.19 8.06 -5.97
C PHE A 117 3.50 6.57 -6.03
N SER A 118 4.50 6.16 -6.82
CA SER A 118 4.93 4.77 -6.88
C SER A 118 5.42 4.25 -5.53
N ARG A 119 6.21 5.05 -4.80
CA ARG A 119 6.68 4.72 -3.45
C ARG A 119 5.52 4.61 -2.48
N LEU A 120 4.62 5.60 -2.49
CA LEU A 120 3.44 5.60 -1.61
C LEU A 120 2.54 4.40 -1.89
N ARG A 121 2.23 4.13 -3.17
CA ARG A 121 1.40 2.97 -3.57
C ARG A 121 1.99 1.65 -3.06
N ASN A 122 3.30 1.47 -3.15
CA ASN A 122 3.96 0.27 -2.63
C ASN A 122 3.81 0.15 -1.11
N LEU A 123 3.96 1.24 -0.36
CA LEU A 123 3.76 1.25 1.09
C LEU A 123 2.30 0.99 1.47
N VAL A 124 1.34 1.60 0.75
CA VAL A 124 -0.09 1.37 0.96
C VAL A 124 -0.44 -0.09 0.70
N ALA A 125 0.00 -0.65 -0.43
CA ALA A 125 -0.23 -2.05 -0.74
C ALA A 125 0.41 -2.99 0.31
N THR A 126 1.64 -2.71 0.72
CA THR A 126 2.31 -3.49 1.77
C THR A 126 1.53 -3.44 3.08
N GLY A 127 1.16 -2.24 3.55
CA GLY A 127 0.40 -2.08 4.80
C GLY A 127 -0.98 -2.74 4.74
N PHE A 128 -1.67 -2.63 3.61
CA PHE A 128 -2.99 -3.22 3.44
C PHE A 128 -2.92 -4.75 3.40
N TYR A 129 -2.15 -5.34 2.49
CA TYR A 129 -2.11 -6.80 2.31
C TYR A 129 -1.35 -7.56 3.39
N THR A 130 -0.69 -6.87 4.31
CA THR A 130 -0.16 -7.47 5.55
C THR A 130 -1.09 -7.26 6.76
N SER A 131 -2.19 -6.53 6.61
CA SER A 131 -3.23 -6.37 7.63
C SER A 131 -4.20 -7.56 7.64
N GLN A 132 -4.97 -7.70 8.74
CA GLN A 132 -6.01 -8.73 8.81
C GLN A 132 -7.09 -8.55 7.73
N ILE A 133 -7.43 -7.30 7.39
CA ILE A 133 -8.40 -6.97 6.35
C ILE A 133 -7.87 -7.43 4.99
N GLY A 134 -6.64 -7.05 4.63
CA GLY A 134 -6.07 -7.40 3.34
C GLY A 134 -5.74 -8.89 3.19
N ILE A 135 -5.30 -9.57 4.27
CA ILE A 135 -5.10 -11.04 4.27
C ILE A 135 -6.43 -11.76 3.99
N LYS A 136 -7.51 -11.28 4.60
CA LYS A 136 -8.85 -11.83 4.37
C LYS A 136 -9.35 -11.55 2.94
N ASP A 137 -9.10 -10.35 2.44
CA ASP A 137 -9.47 -9.91 1.10
C ASP A 137 -8.92 -10.83 0.01
N ILE A 138 -7.63 -11.17 0.07
CA ILE A 138 -6.99 -12.11 -0.86
C ILE A 138 -7.29 -13.59 -0.57
N GLY A 139 -8.09 -13.89 0.44
CA GLY A 139 -8.41 -15.26 0.82
C GLY A 139 -7.22 -16.09 1.31
N TYR A 140 -6.15 -15.43 1.79
CA TYR A 140 -4.96 -16.14 2.25
C TYR A 140 -5.20 -16.85 3.58
N VAL A 141 -5.15 -18.19 3.55
CA VAL A 141 -5.37 -19.04 4.73
C VAL A 141 -4.08 -19.59 5.35
N GLY A 142 -2.93 -19.20 4.82
CA GLY A 142 -1.62 -19.70 5.26
C GLY A 142 -1.38 -21.17 4.86
N ASN A 143 -0.34 -21.75 5.42
CA ASN A 143 -0.07 -23.18 5.25
C ASN A 143 -1.02 -23.97 6.13
N VAL A 144 -1.91 -24.75 5.51
CA VAL A 144 -2.80 -25.67 6.23
C VAL A 144 -2.07 -26.99 6.37
N PRO A 145 -1.85 -27.50 7.60
CA PRO A 145 -1.29 -28.84 7.79
C PRO A 145 -2.21 -29.88 7.15
N GLY A 146 -1.68 -30.69 6.30
CA GLY A 146 -2.47 -31.74 5.63
C GLY A 146 -1.55 -32.82 5.06
N ARG A 147 -2.17 -33.98 4.77
CA ARG A 147 -1.49 -35.05 4.06
C ARG A 147 -1.43 -34.69 2.57
N TRP A 148 -0.25 -34.81 1.97
CA TRP A 148 -0.12 -34.68 0.52
C TRP A 148 -0.82 -35.89 -0.15
N GLU A 149 -1.88 -35.65 -0.89
CA GLU A 149 -2.62 -36.70 -1.63
C GLU A 149 -2.22 -36.79 -3.11
N GLY A 150 -1.20 -36.04 -3.50
CA GLY A 150 -0.75 -35.97 -4.89
C GLY A 150 -1.49 -34.91 -5.72
N VAL A 151 -1.27 -34.95 -7.02
CA VAL A 151 -1.96 -34.06 -7.97
C VAL A 151 -3.41 -34.53 -8.13
N PRO A 152 -4.42 -33.62 -8.11
CA PRO A 152 -5.80 -33.99 -8.34
C PRO A 152 -6.03 -34.80 -9.62
N ALA A 153 -6.92 -35.79 -9.57
CA ALA A 153 -7.12 -36.75 -10.65
C ALA A 153 -7.61 -36.10 -11.97
N ASP A 154 -8.37 -35.02 -11.88
CA ASP A 154 -8.83 -34.21 -13.02
C ASP A 154 -7.66 -33.52 -13.74
N VAL A 155 -6.71 -33.00 -12.99
CA VAL A 155 -5.47 -32.38 -13.52
C VAL A 155 -4.59 -33.44 -14.19
N LEU A 156 -4.40 -34.60 -13.56
CA LEU A 156 -3.66 -35.72 -14.15
C LEU A 156 -4.29 -36.17 -15.47
N LYS A 157 -5.59 -36.25 -15.54
CA LYS A 157 -6.34 -36.60 -16.74
C LYS A 157 -6.16 -35.57 -17.85
N GLN A 158 -6.15 -34.29 -17.53
CA GLN A 158 -5.95 -33.19 -18.48
C GLN A 158 -4.59 -33.29 -19.19
N TYR A 159 -3.58 -33.77 -18.50
CA TYR A 159 -2.22 -33.93 -19.03
C TYR A 159 -1.88 -35.37 -19.45
N ASN A 160 -2.86 -36.27 -19.49
CA ASN A 160 -2.66 -37.70 -19.81
C ASN A 160 -1.66 -38.43 -18.89
N LEU A 161 -1.59 -38.01 -17.61
CA LEU A 161 -0.65 -38.53 -16.60
C LEU A 161 -1.33 -39.51 -15.61
N THR A 162 -2.45 -40.11 -15.97
CA THR A 162 -3.27 -40.98 -15.09
C THR A 162 -2.56 -42.27 -14.66
N GLN A 163 -1.41 -42.60 -15.26
CA GLN A 163 -0.61 -43.81 -14.97
C GLN A 163 0.56 -43.57 -14.01
N VAL A 164 0.77 -42.30 -13.55
CA VAL A 164 1.92 -41.98 -12.67
C VAL A 164 1.60 -42.47 -11.25
N LYS A 165 2.23 -43.58 -10.82
CA LYS A 165 2.23 -44.01 -9.42
C LYS A 165 3.33 -43.24 -8.67
N TYR A 166 2.95 -42.34 -7.76
CA TYR A 166 3.90 -41.76 -6.81
C TYR A 166 4.28 -42.84 -5.80
N GLY A 167 5.58 -43.22 -5.78
CA GLY A 167 6.09 -44.16 -4.78
C GLY A 167 5.89 -43.58 -3.37
N VAL A 168 5.32 -44.39 -2.49
CA VAL A 168 5.23 -44.13 -1.05
C VAL A 168 6.55 -44.57 -0.42
#